data_03364633e19f7c6ed9b8f914b535af20
#
_entry.id   03364633e19f7c6ed9b8f914b535af20
#
_cell.length_a   1.000
_cell.length_b   1.000
_cell.length_c   1.000
_cell.angle_alpha   90.00
_cell.angle_beta   90.00
_cell.angle_gamma   90.00
#
_symmetry.space_group_name_H-M   'P 1'
#
loop_
_entity.id
_entity.type
_entity.pdbx_description
1 polymer ?
#
loop_
_entity_poly.entity_id
_entity_poly.type
_entity_poly.pdbx_seq_one_letter_code
_entity_poly.pdbx_strand_id
1 'polypeptide(L)'
;VWPYIAMVLQGITGFIGRSGLFGTFLFGTLDKALLPFGIHHLIAFPIEYSSVGGTMTIDGVVYEGVKNIINGQAASATATGYITRNFTNGRLLFQLAGLPGAAFAMYRCAKPENRKKVASLLIPAVFTLAMVGISEPIEYTFLFVAPALYWLVYAPLCGLCYVLAEVFKISINGTALFFMIPNLFQPQKVHAMAAIWLLPLTFIVYYFAFKFVITKFNLKTPGREDAAIKLMSKKEY
;
A
#
# COMPACT_ATOMS: atom_id res chain seq x y z
N VAL A 1 13.59 -22.31 18.65
CA VAL A 1 12.44 -21.43 18.37
C VAL A 1 12.44 -20.98 16.91
N TRP A 2 13.56 -20.43 16.38
CA TRP A 2 13.63 -19.89 15.02
C TRP A 2 13.22 -20.88 13.90
N PRO A 3 13.65 -22.15 13.87
CA PRO A 3 13.22 -23.10 12.83
C PRO A 3 11.71 -23.29 12.75
N TYR A 4 11.01 -23.28 13.90
CA TYR A 4 9.55 -23.42 13.91
C TYR A 4 8.85 -22.17 13.36
N ILE A 5 9.35 -20.98 13.69
CA ILE A 5 8.85 -19.72 13.14
C ILE A 5 9.06 -19.71 11.63
N ALA A 6 10.24 -20.07 11.15
CA ALA A 6 10.55 -20.13 9.73
C ALA A 6 9.64 -21.12 8.99
N MET A 7 9.35 -22.30 9.56
CA MET A 7 8.45 -23.30 8.98
C MET A 7 7.01 -22.76 8.86
N VAL A 8 6.50 -22.09 9.89
CA VAL A 8 5.16 -21.48 9.87
C VAL A 8 5.10 -20.39 8.80
N LEU A 9 6.09 -19.52 8.72
CA LEU A 9 6.17 -18.46 7.73
C LEU A 9 6.25 -19.02 6.30
N GLN A 10 7.04 -20.07 6.06
CA GLN A 10 7.10 -20.76 4.77
C GLN A 10 5.77 -21.41 4.42
N GLY A 11 5.05 -21.98 5.39
CA GLY A 11 3.71 -22.52 5.20
C GLY A 11 2.72 -21.45 4.78
N ILE A 12 2.71 -20.30 5.48
CA ILE A 12 1.83 -19.16 5.16
C ILE A 12 2.15 -18.60 3.77
N THR A 13 3.42 -18.30 3.49
CA THR A 13 3.83 -17.72 2.20
C THR A 13 3.62 -18.70 1.05
N GLY A 14 3.88 -19.99 1.27
CA GLY A 14 3.58 -21.04 0.28
C GLY A 14 2.09 -21.19 -0.01
N PHE A 15 1.23 -21.08 1.00
CA PHE A 15 -0.22 -21.04 0.82
C PHE A 15 -0.65 -19.81 0.02
N ILE A 16 -0.18 -18.63 0.39
CA ILE A 16 -0.43 -17.37 -0.31
C ILE A 16 -0.03 -17.50 -1.79
N GLY A 17 1.17 -18.01 -2.07
CA GLY A 17 1.68 -18.15 -3.43
C GLY A 17 0.87 -19.11 -4.33
N ARG A 18 0.18 -20.08 -3.73
CA ARG A 18 -0.63 -21.09 -4.47
C ARG A 18 -2.11 -20.73 -4.58
N SER A 19 -2.59 -19.75 -3.81
CA SER A 19 -4.03 -19.44 -3.68
C SER A 19 -4.55 -18.44 -4.71
N GLY A 20 -3.79 -18.13 -5.78
CA GLY A 20 -4.21 -17.21 -6.83
C GLY A 20 -4.64 -15.84 -6.29
N LEU A 21 -5.75 -15.30 -6.80
CA LEU A 21 -6.26 -13.98 -6.40
C LEU A 21 -6.59 -13.88 -4.89
N PHE A 22 -7.00 -14.99 -4.27
CA PHE A 22 -7.21 -15.01 -2.82
C PHE A 22 -5.88 -14.84 -2.06
N GLY A 23 -4.82 -15.49 -2.54
CA GLY A 23 -3.47 -15.30 -2.01
C GLY A 23 -2.98 -13.86 -2.16
N THR A 24 -3.23 -13.25 -3.31
CA THR A 24 -2.92 -11.84 -3.56
C THR A 24 -3.67 -10.90 -2.61
N PHE A 25 -4.96 -11.18 -2.36
CA PHE A 25 -5.75 -10.45 -1.36
C PHE A 25 -5.17 -10.59 0.05
N LEU A 26 -4.86 -11.83 0.45
CA LEU A 26 -4.27 -12.12 1.76
C LEU A 26 -2.93 -11.43 1.93
N PHE A 27 -2.07 -11.48 0.93
CA PHE A 27 -0.77 -10.81 0.97
C PHE A 27 -0.91 -9.32 1.25
N GLY A 28 -1.69 -8.61 0.44
CA GLY A 28 -1.88 -7.17 0.61
C GLY A 28 -2.54 -6.79 1.93
N THR A 29 -3.46 -7.63 2.42
CA THR A 29 -4.11 -7.44 3.73
C THR A 29 -3.12 -7.66 4.87
N LEU A 30 -2.35 -8.75 4.83
CA LEU A 30 -1.39 -9.10 5.88
C LEU A 30 -0.18 -8.17 5.89
N ASP A 31 0.31 -7.73 4.72
CA ASP A 31 1.38 -6.74 4.61
C ASP A 31 1.05 -5.49 5.44
N LYS A 32 -0.20 -5.02 5.37
CA LYS A 32 -0.66 -3.88 6.15
C LYS A 32 -1.07 -4.22 7.58
N ALA A 33 -1.75 -5.33 7.80
CA ALA A 33 -2.16 -5.74 9.14
C ALA A 33 -0.98 -6.00 10.08
N LEU A 34 0.16 -6.45 9.55
CA LEU A 34 1.37 -6.76 10.31
C LEU A 34 2.37 -5.59 10.38
N LEU A 35 2.14 -4.52 9.60
CA LEU A 35 3.02 -3.35 9.59
C LEU A 35 3.19 -2.72 10.98
N PRO A 36 2.13 -2.54 11.82
CA PRO A 36 2.28 -1.96 13.14
C PRO A 36 3.21 -2.71 14.08
N PHE A 37 3.39 -4.01 13.83
CA PHE A 37 4.28 -4.86 14.62
C PHE A 37 5.71 -4.92 14.04
N GLY A 38 5.96 -4.30 12.88
CA GLY A 38 7.24 -4.35 12.19
C GLY A 38 7.59 -5.71 11.56
N ILE A 39 6.66 -6.68 11.60
CA ILE A 39 6.91 -8.07 11.16
C ILE A 39 6.37 -8.36 9.74
N HIS A 40 5.79 -7.39 9.06
CA HIS A 40 5.27 -7.54 7.69
C HIS A 40 6.36 -8.00 6.69
N HIS A 41 7.61 -7.61 6.92
CA HIS A 41 8.74 -8.08 6.12
C HIS A 41 8.97 -9.60 6.17
N LEU A 42 8.55 -10.27 7.24
CA LEU A 42 8.67 -11.73 7.33
C LEU A 42 7.80 -12.45 6.28
N ILE A 43 6.72 -11.82 5.84
CA ILE A 43 5.87 -12.33 4.75
C ILE A 43 6.32 -11.75 3.41
N ALA A 44 6.68 -10.47 3.37
CA ALA A 44 7.04 -9.80 2.11
C ALA A 44 8.35 -10.33 1.53
N PHE A 45 9.42 -10.49 2.30
CA PHE A 45 10.73 -10.90 1.77
C PHE A 45 10.76 -12.27 1.08
N PRO A 46 10.15 -13.35 1.61
CA PRO A 46 10.11 -14.61 0.87
C PRO A 46 9.42 -14.48 -0.50
N ILE A 47 8.36 -13.69 -0.58
CA ILE A 47 7.64 -13.44 -1.83
C ILE A 47 8.44 -12.53 -2.77
N GLU A 48 9.07 -11.50 -2.23
CA GLU A 48 9.83 -10.54 -3.03
C GLU A 48 11.14 -11.11 -3.59
N TYR A 49 11.81 -12.04 -2.87
CA TYR A 49 13.19 -12.45 -3.18
C TYR A 49 13.43 -13.96 -3.27
N SER A 50 12.41 -14.81 -3.16
CA SER A 50 12.56 -16.26 -3.33
C SER A 50 11.56 -16.84 -4.32
N SER A 51 11.73 -18.11 -4.68
CA SER A 51 10.86 -18.87 -5.59
C SER A 51 9.38 -18.92 -5.18
N VAL A 52 9.06 -18.60 -3.92
CA VAL A 52 7.68 -18.46 -3.43
C VAL A 52 6.91 -17.36 -4.20
N GLY A 53 7.56 -16.27 -4.56
CA GLY A 53 7.00 -15.19 -5.37
C GLY A 53 6.97 -15.46 -6.87
N GLY A 54 7.45 -16.62 -7.27
CA GLY A 54 7.52 -17.05 -8.66
C GLY A 54 8.95 -17.10 -9.19
N THR A 55 9.06 -17.78 -10.33
CA THR A 55 10.33 -17.94 -11.06
C THR A 55 10.09 -17.57 -12.52
N MET A 56 10.99 -16.83 -13.13
CA MET A 56 10.92 -16.44 -14.54
C MET A 56 12.31 -16.43 -15.16
N THR A 57 12.41 -16.99 -16.38
CA THR A 57 13.65 -16.92 -17.18
C THR A 57 13.58 -15.69 -18.10
N ILE A 58 14.57 -14.79 -18.01
CA ILE A 58 14.67 -13.56 -18.79
C ILE A 58 16.07 -13.53 -19.41
N ASP A 59 16.16 -13.43 -20.73
CA ASP A 59 17.42 -13.42 -21.49
C ASP A 59 18.37 -14.59 -21.11
N GLY A 60 17.80 -15.79 -20.84
CA GLY A 60 18.54 -17.00 -20.46
C GLY A 60 18.95 -17.08 -18.98
N VAL A 61 18.65 -16.07 -18.16
CA VAL A 61 18.92 -16.05 -16.72
C VAL A 61 17.63 -16.32 -15.94
N VAL A 62 17.71 -17.21 -14.93
CA VAL A 62 16.58 -17.53 -14.06
C VAL A 62 16.55 -16.52 -12.90
N TYR A 63 15.42 -15.85 -12.73
CA TYR A 63 15.14 -14.94 -11.62
C TYR A 63 14.08 -15.52 -10.73
N GLU A 64 14.30 -15.47 -9.42
CA GLU A 64 13.36 -15.91 -8.38
C GLU A 64 12.89 -14.73 -7.53
N GLY A 65 11.58 -14.67 -7.27
CA GLY A 65 10.95 -13.61 -6.47
C GLY A 65 10.57 -12.39 -7.30
N VAL A 66 9.48 -11.77 -6.89
CA VAL A 66 8.83 -10.67 -7.61
C VAL A 66 9.79 -9.51 -7.91
N LYS A 67 10.61 -9.11 -6.95
CA LYS A 67 11.55 -7.98 -7.09
C LYS A 67 12.67 -8.30 -8.06
N ASN A 68 13.25 -9.50 -7.96
CA ASN A 68 14.32 -9.91 -8.85
C ASN A 68 13.81 -10.04 -10.30
N ILE A 69 12.59 -10.58 -10.48
CA ILE A 69 11.94 -10.67 -11.80
C ILE A 69 11.75 -9.27 -12.39
N ILE A 70 11.19 -8.32 -11.62
CA ILE A 70 10.99 -6.94 -12.08
C ILE A 70 12.31 -6.27 -12.45
N ASN A 71 13.36 -6.46 -11.66
CA ASN A 71 14.68 -5.92 -11.94
C ASN A 71 15.29 -6.53 -13.21
N GLY A 72 15.17 -7.86 -13.38
CA GLY A 72 15.58 -8.53 -14.61
C GLY A 72 14.81 -8.02 -15.83
N GLN A 73 13.49 -7.85 -15.73
CA GLN A 73 12.68 -7.26 -16.81
C GLN A 73 13.04 -5.80 -17.10
N ALA A 74 13.41 -5.02 -16.08
CA ALA A 74 13.86 -3.65 -16.27
C ALA A 74 15.18 -3.57 -17.04
N ALA A 75 16.11 -4.48 -16.76
CA ALA A 75 17.41 -4.56 -17.43
C ALA A 75 17.36 -5.19 -18.83
N SER A 76 16.36 -6.05 -19.09
CA SER A 76 16.23 -6.79 -20.36
C SER A 76 15.85 -5.87 -21.52
N ALA A 77 16.46 -6.09 -22.69
CA ALA A 77 16.05 -5.45 -23.93
C ALA A 77 14.86 -6.15 -24.61
N THR A 78 14.60 -7.43 -24.29
CA THR A 78 13.57 -8.25 -24.93
C THR A 78 12.26 -8.25 -24.17
N ALA A 79 12.27 -7.92 -22.87
CA ALA A 79 11.06 -7.90 -22.05
C ALA A 79 10.08 -6.81 -22.53
N THR A 80 8.81 -7.21 -22.72
CA THR A 80 7.72 -6.34 -23.20
C THR A 80 6.82 -5.81 -22.09
N GLY A 81 7.14 -6.06 -20.82
CA GLY A 81 6.38 -5.61 -19.67
C GLY A 81 6.97 -6.11 -18.36
N TYR A 82 6.41 -5.63 -17.25
CA TYR A 82 6.72 -6.11 -15.91
C TYR A 82 5.70 -7.17 -15.49
N ILE A 83 6.09 -8.04 -14.57
CA ILE A 83 5.18 -9.03 -13.99
C ILE A 83 3.93 -8.35 -13.42
N THR A 84 2.75 -8.83 -13.81
CA THR A 84 1.45 -8.22 -13.45
C THR A 84 0.62 -9.08 -12.53
N ARG A 85 1.04 -10.31 -12.30
CA ARG A 85 0.32 -11.25 -11.43
C ARG A 85 1.03 -11.36 -10.08
N ASN A 86 0.25 -11.72 -9.06
CA ASN A 86 0.71 -11.98 -7.72
C ASN A 86 1.54 -10.82 -7.13
N PHE A 87 1.05 -10.20 -6.08
CA PHE A 87 1.82 -9.32 -5.17
C PHE A 87 2.47 -8.09 -5.81
N THR A 88 2.08 -7.72 -7.05
CA THR A 88 2.62 -6.55 -7.75
C THR A 88 1.59 -5.42 -7.84
N ASN A 89 2.08 -4.20 -7.98
CA ASN A 89 1.35 -3.00 -8.38
C ASN A 89 0.13 -2.59 -7.51
N GLY A 90 -0.30 -3.40 -6.53
CA GLY A 90 -1.36 -3.00 -5.60
C GLY A 90 -1.01 -1.76 -4.79
N ARG A 91 0.27 -1.59 -4.46
CA ARG A 91 0.77 -0.40 -3.76
C ARG A 91 0.51 0.88 -4.56
N LEU A 92 0.59 0.85 -5.88
CA LEU A 92 0.26 1.99 -6.74
C LEU A 92 -1.12 2.55 -6.40
N LEU A 93 -2.14 1.69 -6.32
CA LEU A 93 -3.53 2.11 -6.14
C LEU A 93 -3.77 2.68 -4.75
N PHE A 94 -3.36 1.99 -3.69
CA PHE A 94 -3.64 2.51 -2.35
C PHE A 94 -2.72 3.65 -1.93
N GLN A 95 -1.46 3.71 -2.43
CA GLN A 95 -0.55 4.80 -2.11
C GLN A 95 -0.90 6.09 -2.87
N LEU A 96 -1.15 6.03 -4.17
CA LEU A 96 -1.44 7.24 -4.96
C LEU A 96 -2.90 7.71 -4.89
N ALA A 97 -3.83 6.84 -4.49
CA ALA A 97 -5.24 7.17 -4.46
C ALA A 97 -5.94 6.81 -3.14
N GLY A 98 -5.76 5.59 -2.63
CA GLY A 98 -6.45 5.11 -1.44
C GLY A 98 -6.17 5.95 -0.20
N LEU A 99 -4.90 6.04 0.20
CA LEU A 99 -4.50 6.84 1.37
C LEU A 99 -4.77 8.34 1.22
N PRO A 100 -4.56 8.99 0.06
CA PRO A 100 -5.06 10.35 -0.16
C PRO A 100 -6.58 10.48 0.02
N GLY A 101 -7.37 9.50 -0.44
CA GLY A 101 -8.82 9.44 -0.21
C GLY A 101 -9.17 9.31 1.27
N ALA A 102 -8.48 8.43 2.01
CA ALA A 102 -8.62 8.28 3.46
C ALA A 102 -8.25 9.57 4.22
N ALA A 103 -7.13 10.20 3.85
CA ALA A 103 -6.69 11.47 4.41
C ALA A 103 -7.73 12.58 4.18
N PHE A 104 -8.29 12.66 2.97
CA PHE A 104 -9.34 13.62 2.65
C PHE A 104 -10.63 13.34 3.45
N ALA A 105 -10.99 12.07 3.67
CA ALA A 105 -12.11 11.70 4.54
C ALA A 105 -11.88 12.17 5.98
N MET A 106 -10.70 11.92 6.56
CA MET A 106 -10.35 12.39 7.90
C MET A 106 -10.41 13.90 8.01
N TYR A 107 -9.86 14.64 7.04
CA TYR A 107 -9.94 16.10 6.98
C TYR A 107 -11.38 16.60 6.94
N ARG A 108 -12.26 15.99 6.13
CA ARG A 108 -13.67 16.35 6.02
C ARG A 108 -14.47 16.05 7.27
N CYS A 109 -14.09 14.99 8.01
CA CYS A 109 -14.71 14.61 9.27
C CYS A 109 -14.22 15.42 10.47
N ALA A 110 -13.11 16.13 10.35
CA ALA A 110 -12.55 16.97 11.42
C ALA A 110 -13.48 18.16 11.74
N LYS A 111 -13.50 18.56 13.02
CA LYS A 111 -14.21 19.76 13.47
C LYS A 111 -13.67 21.00 12.71
N PRO A 112 -14.54 21.95 12.32
CA PRO A 112 -14.14 23.12 11.53
C PRO A 112 -12.93 23.86 12.10
N GLU A 113 -12.88 24.05 13.43
CA GLU A 113 -11.78 24.71 14.15
C GLU A 113 -10.45 23.97 14.05
N ASN A 114 -10.47 22.66 13.88
CA ASN A 114 -9.27 21.82 13.81
C ASN A 114 -8.79 21.55 12.39
N ARG A 115 -9.57 21.88 11.35
CA ARG A 115 -9.24 21.56 9.95
C ARG A 115 -7.88 22.08 9.49
N LYS A 116 -7.49 23.28 9.93
CA LYS A 116 -6.16 23.84 9.58
C LYS A 116 -5.03 22.97 10.14
N LYS A 117 -5.15 22.51 11.40
CA LYS A 117 -4.16 21.61 12.03
C LYS A 117 -4.12 20.25 11.35
N VAL A 118 -5.29 19.69 11.03
CA VAL A 118 -5.38 18.41 10.32
C VAL A 118 -4.76 18.52 8.92
N ALA A 119 -5.03 19.61 8.20
CA ALA A 119 -4.43 19.85 6.89
C ALA A 119 -2.90 19.98 6.97
N SER A 120 -2.36 20.69 7.96
CA SER A 120 -0.91 20.81 8.14
C SER A 120 -0.21 19.49 8.50
N LEU A 121 -0.95 18.53 9.06
CA LEU A 121 -0.46 17.17 9.31
C LEU A 121 -0.56 16.29 8.05
N LEU A 122 -1.72 16.28 7.41
CA LEU A 122 -2.02 15.33 6.34
C LEU A 122 -1.43 15.73 4.98
N ILE A 123 -1.34 17.02 4.65
CA ILE A 123 -0.82 17.46 3.34
C ILE A 123 0.64 17.04 3.13
N PRO A 124 1.60 17.33 4.06
CA PRO A 124 2.98 16.86 3.91
C PRO A 124 3.07 15.33 3.87
N ALA A 125 2.26 14.62 4.66
CA ALA A 125 2.24 13.17 4.70
C ALA A 125 1.76 12.58 3.36
N VAL A 126 0.70 13.13 2.76
CA VAL A 126 0.21 12.74 1.42
C VAL A 126 1.25 13.06 0.35
N PHE A 127 1.91 14.20 0.44
CA PHE A 127 2.97 14.57 -0.50
C PHE A 127 4.15 13.58 -0.44
N THR A 128 4.64 13.27 0.77
CA THR A 128 5.73 12.30 0.97
C THR A 128 5.33 10.90 0.47
N LEU A 129 4.10 10.49 0.75
CA LEU A 129 3.55 9.24 0.25
C LEU A 129 3.55 9.20 -1.29
N ALA A 130 3.02 10.22 -1.94
CA ALA A 130 2.93 10.27 -3.40
C ALA A 130 4.31 10.29 -4.06
N MET A 131 5.25 11.06 -3.51
CA MET A 131 6.59 11.24 -4.08
C MET A 131 7.51 10.05 -3.83
N VAL A 132 7.54 9.53 -2.60
CA VAL A 132 8.55 8.54 -2.16
C VAL A 132 7.93 7.19 -1.78
N GLY A 133 6.61 7.14 -1.53
CA GLY A 133 5.91 5.90 -1.18
C GLY A 133 5.94 5.56 0.31
N ILE A 134 6.31 6.51 1.18
CA ILE A 134 6.30 6.32 2.64
C ILE A 134 4.89 6.55 3.16
N SER A 135 4.21 5.47 3.56
CA SER A 135 2.78 5.49 3.95
C SER A 135 2.54 5.66 5.44
N GLU A 136 3.51 5.32 6.27
CA GLU A 136 3.43 5.26 7.72
C GLU A 136 2.97 6.57 8.38
N PRO A 137 3.39 7.76 7.92
CA PRO A 137 2.92 9.01 8.53
C PRO A 137 1.40 9.18 8.47
N ILE A 138 0.74 8.73 7.40
CA ILE A 138 -0.72 8.76 7.31
C ILE A 138 -1.33 7.59 8.09
N GLU A 139 -0.81 6.39 7.94
CA GLU A 139 -1.32 5.18 8.57
C GLU A 139 -1.36 5.33 10.10
N TYR A 140 -0.32 5.88 10.70
CA TYR A 140 -0.25 6.07 12.15
C TYR A 140 -1.22 7.13 12.68
N THR A 141 -1.70 8.07 11.83
CA THR A 141 -2.70 9.04 12.26
C THR A 141 -4.04 8.40 12.64
N PHE A 142 -4.37 7.24 12.10
CA PHE A 142 -5.61 6.54 12.43
C PHE A 142 -5.39 5.16 13.08
N LEU A 143 -4.22 4.56 12.96
CA LEU A 143 -3.91 3.29 13.59
C LEU A 143 -4.14 3.32 15.10
N PHE A 144 -3.53 4.29 15.79
CA PHE A 144 -3.57 4.35 17.27
C PHE A 144 -4.89 4.87 17.83
N VAL A 145 -5.59 5.72 17.09
CA VAL A 145 -6.85 6.33 17.57
C VAL A 145 -8.10 5.57 17.13
N ALA A 146 -7.97 4.77 16.10
CA ALA A 146 -9.08 3.99 15.54
C ALA A 146 -8.58 2.62 15.00
N PRO A 147 -8.08 1.72 15.86
CA PRO A 147 -7.51 0.44 15.43
C PRO A 147 -8.46 -0.39 14.56
N ALA A 148 -9.76 -0.40 14.88
CA ALA A 148 -10.76 -1.11 14.09
C ALA A 148 -10.85 -0.59 12.64
N LEU A 149 -10.71 0.73 12.43
CA LEU A 149 -10.66 1.32 11.09
C LEU A 149 -9.44 0.80 10.31
N TYR A 150 -8.29 0.65 11.00
CA TYR A 150 -7.07 0.16 10.39
C TYR A 150 -7.19 -1.31 9.96
N TRP A 151 -7.51 -2.22 10.89
CA TRP A 151 -7.50 -3.65 10.60
C TRP A 151 -8.74 -4.15 9.85
N LEU A 152 -9.93 -3.59 10.10
CA LEU A 152 -11.16 -4.09 9.50
C LEU A 152 -11.54 -3.38 8.20
N VAL A 153 -10.99 -2.20 7.94
CA VAL A 153 -11.33 -1.44 6.72
C VAL A 153 -10.08 -1.22 5.86
N TYR A 154 -9.07 -0.56 6.40
CA TYR A 154 -7.90 -0.17 5.62
C TYR A 154 -7.11 -1.38 5.08
N ALA A 155 -6.71 -2.31 5.95
CA ALA A 155 -5.91 -3.45 5.53
C ALA A 155 -6.60 -4.34 4.48
N PRO A 156 -7.90 -4.70 4.60
CA PRO A 156 -8.62 -5.41 3.53
C PRO A 156 -8.75 -4.59 2.23
N LEU A 157 -8.95 -3.28 2.30
CA LEU A 157 -8.97 -2.44 1.11
C LEU A 157 -7.62 -2.43 0.39
N CYS A 158 -6.51 -2.48 1.12
CA CYS A 158 -5.18 -2.67 0.50
C CYS A 158 -5.08 -4.01 -0.22
N GLY A 159 -5.57 -5.10 0.40
CA GLY A 159 -5.65 -6.41 -0.26
C GLY A 159 -6.44 -6.36 -1.56
N LEU A 160 -7.58 -5.68 -1.59
CA LEU A 160 -8.38 -5.46 -2.80
C LEU A 160 -7.63 -4.67 -3.87
N CYS A 161 -6.80 -3.68 -3.50
CA CYS A 161 -5.97 -2.96 -4.45
C CYS A 161 -4.98 -3.88 -5.17
N TYR A 162 -4.38 -4.85 -4.46
CA TYR A 162 -3.51 -5.84 -5.09
C TYR A 162 -4.27 -6.74 -6.06
N VAL A 163 -5.47 -7.20 -5.69
CA VAL A 163 -6.34 -8.00 -6.58
C VAL A 163 -6.72 -7.21 -7.82
N LEU A 164 -7.13 -5.95 -7.68
CA LEU A 164 -7.48 -5.09 -8.80
C LEU A 164 -6.29 -4.87 -9.73
N ALA A 165 -5.10 -4.61 -9.20
CA ALA A 165 -3.90 -4.44 -10.01
C ALA A 165 -3.55 -5.70 -10.82
N GLU A 166 -3.74 -6.89 -10.24
CA GLU A 166 -3.52 -8.16 -10.91
C GLU A 166 -4.58 -8.44 -11.98
N VAL A 167 -5.87 -8.28 -11.66
CA VAL A 167 -6.98 -8.51 -12.59
C VAL A 167 -6.89 -7.60 -13.81
N PHE A 168 -6.57 -6.32 -13.61
CA PHE A 168 -6.43 -5.35 -14.69
C PHE A 168 -5.02 -5.28 -15.28
N LYS A 169 -4.15 -6.21 -14.91
CA LYS A 169 -2.80 -6.40 -15.46
C LYS A 169 -2.00 -5.09 -15.52
N ILE A 170 -2.03 -4.33 -14.42
CA ILE A 170 -1.19 -3.13 -14.33
C ILE A 170 0.27 -3.55 -14.32
N SER A 171 1.04 -3.07 -15.29
CA SER A 171 2.46 -3.33 -15.47
C SER A 171 3.24 -2.04 -15.33
N ILE A 172 3.88 -1.86 -14.18
CA ILE A 172 4.70 -0.68 -13.90
C ILE A 172 5.79 -1.05 -12.88
N ASN A 173 6.97 -0.46 -13.02
CA ASN A 173 8.03 -0.59 -12.02
C ASN A 173 8.02 0.66 -11.12
N GLY A 174 7.89 0.45 -9.81
CA GLY A 174 7.76 1.51 -8.84
C GLY A 174 6.30 1.89 -8.54
N THR A 175 6.04 2.29 -7.31
CA THR A 175 4.70 2.52 -6.78
C THR A 175 4.49 3.95 -6.27
N ALA A 176 5.55 4.76 -6.30
CA ALA A 176 5.53 6.19 -5.98
C ALA A 176 6.10 6.98 -7.15
N LEU A 177 5.71 8.24 -7.29
CA LEU A 177 6.03 9.06 -8.45
C LEU A 177 7.54 9.09 -8.76
N PHE A 178 8.37 9.25 -7.73
CA PHE A 178 9.83 9.29 -7.91
C PHE A 178 10.38 7.97 -8.48
N PHE A 179 9.92 6.82 -8.01
CA PHE A 179 10.38 5.52 -8.47
C PHE A 179 9.78 5.12 -9.82
N MET A 180 8.75 5.84 -10.30
CA MET A 180 8.18 5.63 -11.62
C MET A 180 8.96 6.33 -12.74
N ILE A 181 9.87 7.27 -12.41
CA ILE A 181 10.67 8.00 -13.40
C ILE A 181 11.38 7.07 -14.40
N PRO A 182 12.02 5.95 -13.98
CA PRO A 182 12.65 5.03 -14.94
C PRO A 182 11.71 4.48 -16.01
N ASN A 183 10.40 4.37 -15.70
CA ASN A 183 9.42 3.89 -16.69
C ASN A 183 9.21 4.86 -17.84
N LEU A 184 9.49 6.15 -17.65
CA LEU A 184 9.40 7.15 -18.72
C LEU A 184 10.37 6.86 -19.86
N PHE A 185 11.49 6.18 -19.56
CA PHE A 185 12.50 5.77 -20.53
C PHE A 185 12.23 4.41 -21.18
N GLN A 186 11.22 3.67 -20.68
CA GLN A 186 10.82 2.35 -21.16
C GLN A 186 9.31 2.23 -21.35
N PRO A 187 8.68 3.13 -22.14
CA PRO A 187 7.23 3.18 -22.27
C PRO A 187 6.61 1.90 -22.84
N GLN A 188 7.38 1.13 -23.62
CA GLN A 188 6.94 -0.15 -24.19
C GLN A 188 6.70 -1.24 -23.13
N LYS A 189 7.25 -1.08 -21.92
CA LYS A 189 7.05 -2.03 -20.80
C LYS A 189 5.89 -1.62 -19.88
N VAL A 190 5.38 -0.40 -20.02
CA VAL A 190 4.35 0.14 -19.13
C VAL A 190 2.97 -0.09 -19.72
N HIS A 191 2.15 -0.87 -19.03
CA HIS A 191 0.74 -1.11 -19.37
C HIS A 191 -0.13 -0.68 -18.19
N ALA A 192 -0.34 0.62 -18.06
CA ALA A 192 -1.03 1.20 -16.90
C ALA A 192 -2.31 1.95 -17.26
N MET A 193 -2.90 1.72 -18.44
CA MET A 193 -4.13 2.40 -18.87
C MET A 193 -5.29 2.21 -17.88
N ALA A 194 -5.40 1.04 -17.26
CA ALA A 194 -6.39 0.78 -16.23
C ALA A 194 -6.23 1.69 -15.00
N ALA A 195 -5.02 2.18 -14.70
CA ALA A 195 -4.79 3.08 -13.58
C ALA A 195 -5.52 4.42 -13.74
N ILE A 196 -5.79 4.87 -14.97
CA ILE A 196 -6.48 6.15 -15.25
C ILE A 196 -7.85 6.20 -14.58
N TRP A 197 -8.58 5.09 -14.55
CA TRP A 197 -9.90 5.03 -13.92
C TRP A 197 -9.88 4.32 -12.56
N LEU A 198 -8.93 3.39 -12.34
CA LEU A 198 -8.79 2.72 -11.06
C LEU A 198 -8.32 3.67 -9.95
N LEU A 199 -7.43 4.62 -10.23
CA LEU A 199 -6.98 5.59 -9.23
C LEU A 199 -8.15 6.46 -8.73
N PRO A 200 -8.95 7.13 -9.58
CA PRO A 200 -10.14 7.86 -9.11
C PRO A 200 -11.13 6.96 -8.37
N LEU A 201 -11.39 5.76 -8.86
CA LEU A 201 -12.28 4.81 -8.21
C LEU A 201 -11.78 4.44 -6.81
N THR A 202 -10.49 4.10 -6.68
CA THR A 202 -9.87 3.76 -5.38
C THR A 202 -9.95 4.94 -4.42
N PHE A 203 -9.68 6.16 -4.87
CA PHE A 203 -9.83 7.37 -4.05
C PHE A 203 -11.26 7.50 -3.50
N ILE A 204 -12.25 7.35 -4.37
CA ILE A 204 -13.68 7.46 -4.02
C ILE A 204 -14.07 6.37 -3.01
N VAL A 205 -13.68 5.12 -3.25
CA VAL A 205 -13.98 3.99 -2.37
C VAL A 205 -13.38 4.21 -0.97
N TYR A 206 -12.10 4.58 -0.89
CA TYR A 206 -11.46 4.86 0.39
C TYR A 206 -12.09 6.06 1.10
N TYR A 207 -12.37 7.13 0.37
CA TYR A 207 -13.03 8.32 0.92
C TYR A 207 -14.37 7.97 1.58
N PHE A 208 -15.24 7.26 0.87
CA PHE A 208 -16.56 6.93 1.39
C PHE A 208 -16.50 5.86 2.48
N ALA A 209 -15.66 4.86 2.36
CA ALA A 209 -15.48 3.83 3.39
C ALA A 209 -14.98 4.45 4.71
N PHE A 210 -13.93 5.28 4.65
CA PHE A 210 -13.42 5.97 5.83
C PHE A 210 -14.44 6.94 6.41
N LYS A 211 -15.06 7.80 5.59
CA LYS A 211 -16.06 8.75 6.04
C LYS A 211 -17.24 8.05 6.72
N PHE A 212 -17.75 6.98 6.10
CA PHE A 212 -18.86 6.21 6.66
C PHE A 212 -18.52 5.62 8.02
N VAL A 213 -17.39 4.93 8.14
CA VAL A 213 -16.98 4.27 9.38
C VAL A 213 -16.66 5.30 10.47
N ILE A 214 -15.91 6.38 10.13
CA ILE A 214 -15.59 7.46 11.08
C ILE A 214 -16.86 8.09 11.63
N THR A 215 -17.84 8.37 10.77
CA THR A 215 -19.08 9.04 11.22
C THR A 215 -20.00 8.09 11.94
N LYS A 216 -20.21 6.86 11.42
CA LYS A 216 -21.14 5.88 12.01
C LYS A 216 -20.69 5.44 13.41
N PHE A 217 -19.40 5.21 13.61
CA PHE A 217 -18.87 4.74 14.89
C PHE A 217 -18.27 5.87 15.74
N ASN A 218 -18.43 7.12 15.31
CA ASN A 218 -17.91 8.31 15.99
C ASN A 218 -16.44 8.19 16.39
N LEU A 219 -15.60 7.68 15.46
CA LEU A 219 -14.19 7.45 15.72
C LEU A 219 -13.44 8.76 15.92
N LYS A 220 -12.51 8.79 16.87
CA LYS A 220 -11.73 9.98 17.25
C LYS A 220 -10.49 10.16 16.35
N THR A 221 -10.69 10.16 15.03
CA THR A 221 -9.62 10.46 14.07
C THR A 221 -9.12 11.91 14.24
N PRO A 222 -7.94 12.26 13.66
CA PRO A 222 -7.35 13.60 13.86
C PRO A 222 -8.36 14.73 13.64
N GLY A 223 -8.40 15.65 14.60
CA GLY A 223 -9.30 16.80 14.59
C GLY A 223 -10.73 16.55 15.06
N ARG A 224 -11.08 15.32 15.47
CA ARG A 224 -12.35 14.98 16.10
C ARG A 224 -12.28 14.86 17.62
N GLU A 225 -11.11 15.04 18.19
CA GLU A 225 -10.87 15.04 19.64
C GLU A 225 -11.59 16.20 20.32
N ASP A 226 -12.04 15.98 21.57
CA ASP A 226 -12.77 17.01 22.33
C ASP A 226 -11.82 18.01 23.01
N ALA A 227 -10.54 17.65 23.18
CA ALA A 227 -9.49 18.56 23.67
C ALA A 227 -8.70 19.15 22.49
N ALA A 228 -8.50 20.46 22.51
CA ALA A 228 -7.52 21.08 21.61
C ALA A 228 -6.16 20.41 21.85
N ILE A 229 -5.58 19.83 20.80
CA ILE A 229 -4.18 19.37 20.84
C ILE A 229 -3.37 20.60 21.15
N LYS A 230 -2.95 20.78 22.41
CA LYS A 230 -1.93 21.76 22.78
C LYS A 230 -0.63 21.22 22.20
N LEU A 231 -0.25 21.71 21.02
CA LEU A 231 1.14 21.63 20.60
C LEU A 231 1.94 22.37 21.66
N MET A 232 2.81 21.65 22.38
CA MET A 232 3.72 22.28 23.33
C MET A 232 4.47 23.41 22.59
N SER A 233 4.23 24.64 23.02
CA SER A 233 4.96 25.80 22.52
C SER A 233 6.41 25.67 22.99
N LYS A 234 7.39 26.07 22.15
CA LYS A 234 8.80 26.18 22.51
C LYS A 234 9.07 27.03 23.76
N LYS A 235 8.05 27.68 24.33
CA LYS A 235 8.12 28.51 25.57
C LYS A 235 7.79 27.71 26.85
N GLU A 236 7.49 26.43 26.74
CA GLU A 236 7.18 25.57 27.92
C GLU A 236 8.34 24.60 28.25
N TYR A 237 9.54 24.85 27.71
CA TYR A 237 10.81 24.29 28.16
C TYR A 237 11.61 25.27 28.96
#